data_8e04ead3ddb194e773af71afc8367c46
#
_entry.id   8e04ead3ddb194e773af71afc8367c46
#
_cell.length_a   1.000
_cell.length_b   1.000
_cell.length_c   1.000
_cell.angle_alpha   90.00
_cell.angle_beta   90.00
_cell.angle_gamma   90.00
#
_symmetry.space_group_name_H-M   'P 1'
#
loop_
_entity.id
_entity.type
_entity.pdbx_description
1 polymer ?
#
loop_
_entity_poly.entity_id
_entity_poly.type
_entity_poly.pdbx_seq_one_letter_code
_entity_poly.pdbx_strand_id
1 'polypeptide(L)'
;MSEPTPDPRPRSSAARPRAALAPAAPAPAAPALDLLGRHPRDLRISVTDRCNFRCAYCMPAEVFGRDYAFLPRSQILRYEEIVRLARIFVGLGVEKLRITGGEPTVRRDLPDLVRQLATIKGVRDLTLTTNGSALRTLAAPLADAGLRRITVSLDSLDDAVFRAMSGADMPVTRVLDGIAAARAAGLAPLKVNMVVRRGSNEDSIIPMAAWARDQGVILRTIEFMDVGTANGWRMDDVVPLAEIVARLDAAFPLEALPPNYPGEVATRFRYRDGAGEIGVIASVTAPFCGACTRARLSAEGELFTCLFAARGTDLRAPLRDGADDAELEARIRSAWGARDDRYSELRSAGTANLPRVEMFAIGG
;
A
#
# COMPACT_ATOMS: atom_id res chain seq x y z
N MET A 1 -80.22 -49.07 25.82
CA MET A 1 -79.88 -48.01 24.85
C MET A 1 -78.42 -47.72 25.04
N SER A 2 -77.63 -48.31 24.15
CA SER A 2 -76.12 -48.30 24.23
C SER A 2 -75.61 -47.47 23.10
N GLU A 3 -74.85 -46.39 23.43
CA GLU A 3 -74.17 -45.58 22.45
C GLU A 3 -72.88 -46.26 21.92
N PRO A 4 -72.53 -46.10 20.68
CA PRO A 4 -71.32 -46.67 20.14
C PRO A 4 -70.15 -45.67 20.28
N THR A 5 -69.01 -46.22 20.75
CA THR A 5 -67.68 -45.58 20.87
C THR A 5 -67.09 -45.31 19.48
N PRO A 6 -66.37 -44.17 19.27
CA PRO A 6 -65.69 -43.93 18.03
C PRO A 6 -64.24 -44.53 18.05
N ASP A 7 -63.91 -45.14 16.92
CA ASP A 7 -62.62 -45.76 16.55
C ASP A 7 -61.50 -44.70 16.35
N PRO A 8 -60.30 -44.82 16.96
CA PRO A 8 -59.16 -43.93 16.70
C PRO A 8 -58.32 -44.44 15.54
N ARG A 9 -58.46 -43.87 14.36
CA ARG A 9 -57.49 -44.08 13.26
C ARG A 9 -56.19 -43.33 13.49
N PRO A 10 -55.02 -43.95 13.21
CA PRO A 10 -53.70 -43.26 13.37
C PRO A 10 -53.52 -42.22 12.26
N ARG A 11 -53.18 -40.98 12.67
CA ARG A 11 -52.74 -39.92 11.74
C ARG A 11 -51.39 -40.23 11.16
N SER A 12 -51.33 -40.39 9.84
CA SER A 12 -50.11 -40.50 9.05
C SER A 12 -49.23 -39.29 9.27
N SER A 13 -48.05 -39.49 9.90
CA SER A 13 -46.97 -38.50 10.01
C SER A 13 -46.30 -38.37 8.67
N ALA A 14 -46.64 -37.35 7.90
CA ALA A 14 -45.89 -37.01 6.70
C ALA A 14 -44.46 -36.49 7.08
N ALA A 15 -43.44 -37.27 6.75
CA ALA A 15 -42.05 -36.90 6.93
C ALA A 15 -41.74 -35.61 6.13
N ARG A 16 -41.32 -34.55 6.84
CA ARG A 16 -40.80 -33.32 6.20
C ARG A 16 -39.53 -33.69 5.41
N PRO A 17 -39.38 -33.19 4.18
CA PRO A 17 -38.16 -33.39 3.42
C PRO A 17 -36.99 -32.72 4.15
N ARG A 18 -35.92 -33.48 4.40
CA ARG A 18 -34.65 -32.95 4.90
C ARG A 18 -34.13 -31.92 3.89
N ALA A 19 -34.04 -30.67 4.31
CA ALA A 19 -33.34 -29.64 3.56
C ALA A 19 -31.91 -30.14 3.28
N ALA A 20 -31.54 -30.20 2.02
CA ALA A 20 -30.17 -30.51 1.62
C ALA A 20 -29.28 -29.43 2.21
N LEU A 21 -28.32 -29.81 3.06
CA LEU A 21 -27.26 -28.92 3.52
C LEU A 21 -26.53 -28.38 2.29
N ALA A 22 -26.52 -27.07 2.14
CA ALA A 22 -25.67 -26.40 1.16
C ALA A 22 -24.22 -26.89 1.39
N PRO A 23 -23.44 -27.13 0.31
CA PRO A 23 -22.06 -27.55 0.46
C PRO A 23 -21.32 -26.56 1.32
N ALA A 24 -20.60 -27.04 2.34
CA ALA A 24 -19.75 -26.22 3.19
C ALA A 24 -18.79 -25.43 2.31
N ALA A 25 -18.67 -24.12 2.58
CA ALA A 25 -17.67 -23.32 1.90
C ALA A 25 -16.30 -24.00 2.01
N PRO A 26 -15.53 -24.09 0.92
CA PRO A 26 -14.21 -24.72 0.96
C PRO A 26 -13.37 -24.07 2.05
N ALA A 27 -12.65 -24.89 2.81
CA ALA A 27 -11.72 -24.42 3.83
C ALA A 27 -10.73 -23.44 3.19
N PRO A 28 -10.36 -22.34 3.87
CA PRO A 28 -9.41 -21.39 3.32
C PRO A 28 -8.13 -22.14 2.92
N ALA A 29 -7.71 -21.95 1.68
CA ALA A 29 -6.49 -22.55 1.17
C ALA A 29 -5.30 -22.14 2.04
N ALA A 30 -4.33 -23.05 2.24
CA ALA A 30 -3.14 -22.73 3.01
C ALA A 30 -2.42 -21.50 2.39
N PRO A 31 -1.87 -20.58 3.22
CA PRO A 31 -1.15 -19.42 2.73
C PRO A 31 -0.03 -19.82 1.76
N ALA A 32 0.16 -19.05 0.69
CA ALA A 32 1.29 -19.26 -0.19
C ALA A 32 2.58 -18.86 0.56
N LEU A 33 3.57 -19.74 0.64
CA LEU A 33 4.88 -19.45 1.23
C LEU A 33 5.91 -19.30 0.10
N ASP A 34 6.81 -18.34 0.25
CA ASP A 34 7.98 -18.21 -0.62
C ASP A 34 9.15 -19.09 -0.11
N LEU A 35 10.30 -19.04 -0.81
CA LEU A 35 11.49 -19.83 -0.47
C LEU A 35 12.09 -19.50 0.90
N LEU A 36 11.73 -18.36 1.50
CA LEU A 36 12.16 -17.92 2.83
C LEU A 36 11.05 -18.07 3.89
N GLY A 37 9.95 -18.78 3.56
CA GLY A 37 8.84 -19.02 4.48
C GLY A 37 7.95 -17.80 4.72
N ARG A 38 8.01 -16.75 3.87
CA ARG A 38 7.20 -15.55 3.99
C ARG A 38 5.89 -15.72 3.22
N HIS A 39 4.76 -15.32 3.80
CA HIS A 39 3.47 -15.31 3.09
C HIS A 39 3.09 -13.89 2.67
N PRO A 40 2.30 -13.70 1.58
CA PRO A 40 1.83 -12.39 1.18
C PRO A 40 0.76 -11.92 2.18
N ARG A 41 1.04 -10.80 2.86
CA ARG A 41 0.10 -10.18 3.81
C ARG A 41 -0.42 -8.83 3.33
N ASP A 42 0.45 -8.08 2.66
CA ASP A 42 0.17 -6.75 2.12
C ASP A 42 0.13 -6.81 0.59
N LEU A 43 -0.97 -6.41 -0.04
CA LEU A 43 -1.03 -6.16 -1.47
C LEU A 43 -1.05 -4.65 -1.73
N ARG A 44 -0.08 -4.16 -2.46
CA ARG A 44 -0.08 -2.80 -3.03
C ARG A 44 -0.65 -2.85 -4.43
N ILE A 45 -1.65 -2.02 -4.70
CA ILE A 45 -2.38 -1.99 -5.97
C ILE A 45 -2.13 -0.63 -6.62
N SER A 46 -1.32 -0.61 -7.66
CA SER A 46 -1.16 0.56 -8.51
C SER A 46 -2.38 0.70 -9.41
N VAL A 47 -3.13 1.77 -9.26
CA VAL A 47 -4.35 1.98 -10.07
C VAL A 47 -4.09 2.81 -11.32
N THR A 48 -2.92 3.43 -11.43
CA THR A 48 -2.49 4.24 -12.58
C THR A 48 -0.97 4.45 -12.54
N ASP A 49 -0.36 4.60 -13.69
CA ASP A 49 1.04 5.03 -13.85
C ASP A 49 1.18 6.56 -13.88
N ARG A 50 0.07 7.30 -13.99
CA ARG A 50 0.07 8.77 -14.09
C ARG A 50 0.17 9.41 -12.71
N CYS A 51 0.94 10.52 -12.65
CA CYS A 51 1.04 11.36 -11.47
C CYS A 51 0.99 12.84 -11.91
N ASN A 52 0.44 13.69 -11.07
CA ASN A 52 0.45 15.14 -11.24
C ASN A 52 1.65 15.83 -10.56
N PHE A 53 2.54 15.05 -9.90
CA PHE A 53 3.83 15.51 -9.39
C PHE A 53 4.97 14.93 -10.22
N ARG A 54 6.17 15.52 -10.07
CA ARG A 54 7.42 15.09 -10.69
C ARG A 54 8.52 15.03 -9.64
N CYS A 55 8.27 14.23 -8.59
CA CYS A 55 9.23 14.08 -7.50
C CYS A 55 10.58 13.59 -8.02
N ALA A 56 11.64 14.31 -7.65
CA ALA A 56 12.99 14.05 -8.12
C ALA A 56 13.50 12.63 -7.84
N TYR A 57 12.95 11.99 -6.79
CA TYR A 57 13.31 10.63 -6.37
C TYR A 57 12.42 9.53 -6.97
N CYS A 58 11.33 9.87 -7.67
CA CYS A 58 10.34 8.90 -8.17
C CYS A 58 10.08 9.03 -9.68
N MET A 59 9.85 10.26 -10.15
CA MET A 59 9.42 10.55 -11.50
C MET A 59 10.03 11.90 -11.95
N PRO A 60 11.38 12.03 -12.03
CA PRO A 60 12.02 13.31 -12.37
C PRO A 60 11.57 13.83 -13.72
N ALA A 61 11.31 15.16 -13.78
CA ALA A 61 10.72 15.83 -14.94
C ALA A 61 11.59 15.75 -16.21
N GLU A 62 12.89 15.61 -16.03
CA GLU A 62 13.89 15.48 -17.11
C GLU A 62 13.67 14.17 -17.90
N VAL A 63 13.19 13.12 -17.24
CA VAL A 63 12.90 11.80 -17.84
C VAL A 63 11.43 11.66 -18.16
N PHE A 64 10.56 12.07 -17.24
CA PHE A 64 9.10 11.88 -17.32
C PHE A 64 8.38 13.19 -17.59
N GLY A 65 8.85 13.92 -18.60
CA GLY A 65 8.32 15.21 -19.03
C GLY A 65 6.91 15.15 -19.63
N ARG A 66 6.51 16.23 -20.29
CA ARG A 66 5.17 16.36 -20.90
C ARG A 66 4.92 15.35 -22.02
N ASP A 67 5.96 14.96 -22.74
CA ASP A 67 5.88 14.07 -23.90
C ASP A 67 6.06 12.60 -23.52
N TYR A 68 6.20 12.29 -22.23
CA TYR A 68 6.30 10.89 -21.78
C TYR A 68 5.00 10.12 -22.03
N ALA A 69 5.12 9.00 -22.75
CA ALA A 69 4.00 8.15 -23.12
C ALA A 69 3.59 7.23 -21.96
N PHE A 70 2.64 7.68 -21.13
CA PHE A 70 2.00 6.84 -20.14
C PHE A 70 1.13 5.77 -20.79
N LEU A 71 0.83 4.71 -20.03
CA LEU A 71 0.01 3.59 -20.49
C LEU A 71 -1.33 4.09 -21.08
N PRO A 72 -1.74 3.57 -22.25
CA PRO A 72 -3.07 3.82 -22.77
C PRO A 72 -4.11 3.16 -21.84
N ARG A 73 -5.30 3.77 -21.78
CA ARG A 73 -6.37 3.30 -20.87
C ARG A 73 -6.72 1.83 -21.06
N SER A 74 -6.61 1.30 -22.27
CA SER A 74 -6.86 -0.11 -22.60
C SER A 74 -5.85 -1.08 -21.95
N GLN A 75 -4.67 -0.61 -21.59
CA GLN A 75 -3.66 -1.44 -20.91
C GLN A 75 -3.75 -1.37 -19.39
N ILE A 76 -4.47 -0.40 -18.82
CA ILE A 76 -4.69 -0.29 -17.39
C ILE A 76 -5.81 -1.25 -16.97
N LEU A 77 -5.65 -1.93 -15.81
CA LEU A 77 -6.69 -2.77 -15.22
C LEU A 77 -7.96 -1.95 -14.92
N ARG A 78 -9.12 -2.51 -15.26
CA ARG A 78 -10.42 -1.98 -14.85
C ARG A 78 -10.64 -2.25 -13.35
N TYR A 79 -11.54 -1.54 -12.71
CA TYR A 79 -11.83 -1.71 -11.30
C TYR A 79 -12.35 -3.11 -10.96
N GLU A 80 -13.18 -3.69 -11.83
CA GLU A 80 -13.67 -5.06 -11.69
C GLU A 80 -12.54 -6.08 -11.77
N GLU A 81 -11.54 -5.86 -12.64
CA GLU A 81 -10.35 -6.70 -12.77
C GLU A 81 -9.50 -6.62 -11.49
N ILE A 82 -9.30 -5.40 -10.96
CA ILE A 82 -8.60 -5.18 -9.68
C ILE A 82 -9.31 -5.88 -8.53
N VAL A 83 -10.63 -5.74 -8.43
CA VAL A 83 -11.43 -6.35 -7.35
C VAL A 83 -11.39 -7.87 -7.44
N ARG A 84 -11.46 -8.44 -8.64
CA ARG A 84 -11.34 -9.89 -8.86
C ARG A 84 -9.98 -10.41 -8.38
N LEU A 85 -8.89 -9.79 -8.82
CA LEU A 85 -7.54 -10.16 -8.37
C LEU A 85 -7.37 -9.96 -6.85
N ALA A 86 -7.86 -8.85 -6.28
CA ALA A 86 -7.79 -8.61 -4.85
C ALA A 86 -8.48 -9.71 -4.03
N ARG A 87 -9.63 -10.26 -4.48
CA ARG A 87 -10.31 -11.39 -3.84
C ARG A 87 -9.43 -12.63 -3.84
N ILE A 88 -8.77 -12.94 -4.96
CA ILE A 88 -7.86 -14.08 -5.05
C ILE A 88 -6.69 -13.90 -4.07
N PHE A 89 -6.06 -12.71 -4.03
CA PHE A 89 -4.98 -12.42 -3.08
C PHE A 89 -5.43 -12.55 -1.62
N VAL A 90 -6.65 -12.13 -1.29
CA VAL A 90 -7.22 -12.29 0.07
C VAL A 90 -7.42 -13.77 0.38
N GLY A 91 -7.86 -14.59 -0.57
CA GLY A 91 -7.92 -16.05 -0.44
C GLY A 91 -6.55 -16.69 -0.16
N LEU A 92 -5.47 -16.07 -0.63
CA LEU A 92 -4.07 -16.49 -0.40
C LEU A 92 -3.47 -15.98 0.93
N GLY A 93 -4.23 -15.24 1.74
CA GLY A 93 -3.81 -14.77 3.06
C GLY A 93 -3.45 -13.27 3.12
N VAL A 94 -3.68 -12.51 2.06
CA VAL A 94 -3.54 -11.04 2.12
C VAL A 94 -4.65 -10.47 3.00
N GLU A 95 -4.26 -9.70 4.02
CA GLU A 95 -5.17 -9.04 4.97
C GLU A 95 -5.23 -7.53 4.74
N LYS A 96 -4.23 -6.97 4.05
CA LYS A 96 -4.09 -5.54 3.86
C LYS A 96 -4.00 -5.17 2.39
N LEU A 97 -4.89 -4.30 1.98
CA LEU A 97 -4.90 -3.70 0.65
C LEU A 97 -4.46 -2.23 0.74
N ARG A 98 -3.47 -1.87 -0.07
CA ARG A 98 -3.00 -0.49 -0.19
C ARG A 98 -3.18 -0.01 -1.62
N ILE A 99 -4.07 0.94 -1.81
CA ILE A 99 -4.25 1.61 -3.09
C ILE A 99 -3.13 2.63 -3.25
N THR A 100 -2.49 2.62 -4.42
CA THR A 100 -1.37 3.48 -4.80
C THR A 100 -1.34 3.64 -6.31
N GLY A 101 -0.20 4.01 -6.90
CA GLY A 101 -0.02 4.20 -8.32
C GLY A 101 1.12 5.16 -8.57
N GLY A 102 1.05 5.92 -9.65
CA GLY A 102 1.64 7.23 -9.70
C GLY A 102 0.95 8.10 -8.63
N GLU A 103 -0.16 8.75 -8.97
CA GLU A 103 -1.05 9.34 -7.96
C GLU A 103 -2.47 8.76 -8.12
N PRO A 104 -2.97 7.97 -7.16
CA PRO A 104 -4.25 7.28 -7.30
C PRO A 104 -5.44 8.24 -7.41
N THR A 105 -5.37 9.42 -6.82
CA THR A 105 -6.46 10.40 -6.84
C THR A 105 -6.67 11.08 -8.21
N VAL A 106 -5.75 10.90 -9.16
CA VAL A 106 -5.97 11.37 -10.55
C VAL A 106 -6.82 10.39 -11.36
N ARG A 107 -6.99 9.14 -10.84
CA ARG A 107 -7.88 8.18 -11.47
C ARG A 107 -9.33 8.49 -11.11
N ARG A 108 -10.20 8.66 -12.14
CA ARG A 108 -11.61 8.97 -11.94
C ARG A 108 -12.31 7.86 -11.15
N ASP A 109 -13.33 8.25 -10.36
CA ASP A 109 -14.23 7.34 -9.65
C ASP A 109 -13.50 6.41 -8.64
N LEU A 110 -12.38 6.86 -8.06
CA LEU A 110 -11.61 6.12 -7.06
C LEU A 110 -12.45 5.68 -5.84
N PRO A 111 -13.40 6.46 -5.30
CA PRO A 111 -14.29 6.00 -4.23
C PRO A 111 -15.09 4.73 -4.59
N ASP A 112 -15.42 4.50 -5.86
CA ASP A 112 -16.15 3.29 -6.27
C ASP A 112 -15.28 2.03 -6.17
N LEU A 113 -13.99 2.13 -6.49
CA LEU A 113 -13.03 1.05 -6.23
C LEU A 113 -12.90 0.78 -4.73
N VAL A 114 -12.73 1.84 -3.93
CA VAL A 114 -12.62 1.72 -2.46
C VAL A 114 -13.85 0.99 -1.90
N ARG A 115 -15.05 1.37 -2.31
CA ARG A 115 -16.30 0.72 -1.88
C ARG A 115 -16.33 -0.76 -2.21
N GLN A 116 -15.93 -1.13 -3.42
CA GLN A 116 -15.88 -2.54 -3.83
C GLN A 116 -14.83 -3.33 -3.04
N LEU A 117 -13.62 -2.79 -2.84
CA LEU A 117 -12.56 -3.44 -2.06
C LEU A 117 -12.96 -3.58 -0.58
N ALA A 118 -13.67 -2.62 -0.01
CA ALA A 118 -14.15 -2.64 1.38
C ALA A 118 -15.15 -3.78 1.66
N THR A 119 -15.83 -4.31 0.61
CA THR A 119 -16.76 -5.45 0.77
C THR A 119 -16.09 -6.81 0.79
N ILE A 120 -14.79 -6.90 0.47
CA ILE A 120 -14.08 -8.18 0.40
C ILE A 120 -13.88 -8.73 1.81
N LYS A 121 -14.51 -9.88 2.11
CA LYS A 121 -14.32 -10.58 3.39
C LYS A 121 -12.86 -11.01 3.53
N GLY A 122 -12.25 -10.73 4.69
CA GLY A 122 -10.84 -11.01 4.97
C GLY A 122 -9.94 -9.79 4.88
N VAL A 123 -10.36 -8.70 4.25
CA VAL A 123 -9.64 -7.42 4.28
C VAL A 123 -9.79 -6.80 5.67
N ARG A 124 -8.67 -6.72 6.39
CA ARG A 124 -8.61 -6.10 7.73
C ARG A 124 -8.15 -4.64 7.68
N ASP A 125 -7.40 -4.27 6.65
CA ASP A 125 -6.79 -2.96 6.52
C ASP A 125 -6.86 -2.48 5.06
N LEU A 126 -7.74 -1.51 4.77
CA LEU A 126 -7.84 -0.84 3.48
C LEU A 126 -7.30 0.58 3.62
N THR A 127 -6.24 0.89 2.88
CA THR A 127 -5.53 2.16 2.99
C THR A 127 -5.14 2.72 1.62
N LEU A 128 -4.91 4.02 1.57
CA LEU A 128 -4.47 4.77 0.41
C LEU A 128 -3.13 5.44 0.70
N THR A 129 -2.23 5.46 -0.30
CA THR A 129 -1.07 6.36 -0.32
C THR A 129 -1.25 7.39 -1.42
N THR A 130 -1.08 8.68 -1.11
CA THR A 130 -1.34 9.80 -2.03
C THR A 130 -0.40 10.97 -1.75
N ASN A 131 -0.18 11.82 -2.74
CA ASN A 131 0.50 13.10 -2.56
C ASN A 131 -0.38 14.18 -1.89
N GLY A 132 -1.64 13.88 -1.61
CA GLY A 132 -2.54 14.75 -0.87
C GLY A 132 -3.19 15.89 -1.66
N SER A 133 -2.76 16.17 -2.88
CA SER A 133 -3.18 17.35 -3.66
C SER A 133 -4.70 17.45 -3.92
N ALA A 134 -5.40 16.32 -3.96
CA ALA A 134 -6.85 16.24 -4.21
C ALA A 134 -7.67 15.89 -2.95
N LEU A 135 -7.05 15.71 -1.78
CA LEU A 135 -7.74 15.24 -0.58
C LEU A 135 -8.79 16.21 -0.05
N ARG A 136 -8.63 17.52 -0.27
CA ARG A 136 -9.64 18.51 0.15
C ARG A 136 -11.04 18.17 -0.37
N THR A 137 -11.13 17.56 -1.55
CA THR A 137 -12.39 17.16 -2.18
C THR A 137 -12.70 15.68 -2.07
N LEU A 138 -11.68 14.83 -1.92
CA LEU A 138 -11.84 13.38 -1.97
C LEU A 138 -11.83 12.69 -0.60
N ALA A 139 -11.41 13.36 0.47
CA ALA A 139 -11.28 12.71 1.79
C ALA A 139 -12.62 12.16 2.30
N ALA A 140 -13.67 12.96 2.31
CA ALA A 140 -15.01 12.53 2.74
C ALA A 140 -15.58 11.42 1.83
N PRO A 141 -15.63 11.56 0.49
CA PRO A 141 -16.07 10.47 -0.39
C PRO A 141 -15.30 9.14 -0.22
N LEU A 142 -13.98 9.22 0.06
CA LEU A 142 -13.17 8.01 0.31
C LEU A 142 -13.51 7.38 1.66
N ALA A 143 -13.71 8.17 2.71
CA ALA A 143 -14.15 7.68 4.01
C ALA A 143 -15.53 7.02 3.94
N ASP A 144 -16.50 7.68 3.27
CA ASP A 144 -17.85 7.16 3.04
C ASP A 144 -17.85 5.86 2.23
N ALA A 145 -16.87 5.69 1.33
CA ALA A 145 -16.65 4.47 0.57
C ALA A 145 -16.04 3.32 1.39
N GLY A 146 -15.60 3.58 2.63
CA GLY A 146 -15.05 2.56 3.53
C GLY A 146 -13.52 2.58 3.65
N LEU A 147 -12.83 3.62 3.13
CA LEU A 147 -11.41 3.81 3.43
C LEU A 147 -11.26 4.09 4.93
N ARG A 148 -10.35 3.38 5.59
CA ARG A 148 -10.17 3.53 7.04
C ARG A 148 -9.07 4.50 7.41
N ARG A 149 -7.96 4.48 6.70
CA ARG A 149 -6.78 5.28 7.01
C ARG A 149 -6.01 5.66 5.74
N ILE A 150 -5.19 6.68 5.87
CA ILE A 150 -4.47 7.26 4.74
C ILE A 150 -3.00 7.51 5.08
N THR A 151 -2.17 7.46 4.07
CA THR A 151 -0.79 7.93 4.12
C THR A 151 -0.62 9.03 3.09
N VAL A 152 -0.15 10.19 3.52
CA VAL A 152 0.15 11.34 2.64
C VAL A 152 1.65 11.48 2.51
N SER A 153 2.14 11.66 1.28
CA SER A 153 3.56 11.95 1.02
C SER A 153 3.77 13.46 1.10
N LEU A 154 4.67 13.89 1.99
CA LEU A 154 5.01 15.30 2.21
C LEU A 154 6.45 15.41 2.72
N ASP A 155 7.33 16.02 1.96
CA ASP A 155 8.78 16.01 2.20
C ASP A 155 9.29 17.26 2.93
N SER A 156 8.49 18.32 3.03
CA SER A 156 8.79 19.56 3.77
C SER A 156 7.53 20.40 3.99
N LEU A 157 7.54 21.26 5.02
CA LEU A 157 6.55 22.31 5.24
C LEU A 157 6.98 23.62 4.56
N ASP A 158 8.27 23.77 4.23
CA ASP A 158 8.78 24.90 3.47
C ASP A 158 8.36 24.76 2.00
N ASP A 159 7.72 25.79 1.43
CA ASP A 159 7.15 25.74 0.08
C ASP A 159 8.23 25.60 -1.00
N ALA A 160 9.40 26.21 -0.81
CA ALA A 160 10.49 26.12 -1.78
C ALA A 160 11.09 24.70 -1.79
N VAL A 161 11.36 24.13 -0.61
CA VAL A 161 11.85 22.75 -0.46
C VAL A 161 10.81 21.74 -0.97
N PHE A 162 9.53 21.94 -0.61
CA PHE A 162 8.44 21.10 -1.09
C PHE A 162 8.37 21.07 -2.63
N ARG A 163 8.42 22.25 -3.28
CA ARG A 163 8.40 22.32 -4.76
C ARG A 163 9.63 21.68 -5.37
N ALA A 164 10.81 21.89 -4.80
CA ALA A 164 12.05 21.29 -5.28
C ALA A 164 12.02 19.76 -5.20
N MET A 165 11.48 19.19 -4.12
CA MET A 165 11.38 17.72 -3.93
C MET A 165 10.28 17.10 -4.78
N SER A 166 9.11 17.74 -4.84
CA SER A 166 7.90 17.19 -5.47
C SER A 166 7.74 17.53 -6.96
N GLY A 167 8.45 18.56 -7.46
CA GLY A 167 8.22 19.12 -8.79
C GLY A 167 6.78 19.64 -8.98
N ALA A 168 6.08 19.96 -7.88
CA ALA A 168 4.69 20.38 -7.94
C ALA A 168 4.56 21.86 -8.29
N ASP A 169 3.66 22.16 -9.21
CA ASP A 169 3.27 23.54 -9.54
C ASP A 169 2.09 23.99 -8.66
N MET A 170 2.22 23.83 -7.33
CA MET A 170 1.23 24.26 -6.34
C MET A 170 1.90 24.49 -4.99
N PRO A 171 1.32 25.32 -4.11
CA PRO A 171 1.87 25.55 -2.78
C PRO A 171 1.65 24.33 -1.86
N VAL A 172 2.54 24.15 -0.89
CA VAL A 172 2.48 23.10 0.13
C VAL A 172 1.17 23.16 0.94
N THR A 173 0.60 24.34 1.13
CA THR A 173 -0.68 24.54 1.83
C THR A 173 -1.80 23.71 1.26
N ARG A 174 -1.81 23.44 -0.04
CA ARG A 174 -2.82 22.57 -0.66
C ARG A 174 -2.77 21.12 -0.14
N VAL A 175 -1.57 20.62 0.13
CA VAL A 175 -1.39 19.30 0.74
C VAL A 175 -1.79 19.33 2.22
N LEU A 176 -1.42 20.41 2.94
CA LEU A 176 -1.80 20.60 4.35
C LEU A 176 -3.32 20.68 4.52
N ASP A 177 -4.02 21.42 3.64
CA ASP A 177 -5.49 21.46 3.61
C ASP A 177 -6.09 20.08 3.36
N GLY A 178 -5.44 19.29 2.48
CA GLY A 178 -5.81 17.91 2.21
C GLY A 178 -5.66 17.00 3.44
N ILE A 179 -4.59 17.16 4.21
CA ILE A 179 -4.36 16.45 5.48
C ILE A 179 -5.43 16.83 6.51
N ALA A 180 -5.73 18.11 6.63
CA ALA A 180 -6.80 18.59 7.51
C ALA A 180 -8.17 18.00 7.12
N ALA A 181 -8.49 17.98 5.83
CA ALA A 181 -9.73 17.35 5.33
C ALA A 181 -9.77 15.84 5.61
N ALA A 182 -8.66 15.12 5.48
CA ALA A 182 -8.59 13.70 5.79
C ALA A 182 -8.83 13.43 7.28
N ARG A 183 -8.30 14.26 8.17
CA ARG A 183 -8.57 14.19 9.62
C ARG A 183 -10.04 14.47 9.92
N ALA A 184 -10.60 15.53 9.34
CA ALA A 184 -12.02 15.88 9.51
C ALA A 184 -12.95 14.78 9.02
N ALA A 185 -12.57 14.02 7.99
CA ALA A 185 -13.29 12.85 7.49
C ALA A 185 -13.08 11.58 8.33
N GLY A 186 -12.32 11.63 9.44
CA GLY A 186 -12.11 10.49 10.33
C GLY A 186 -11.14 9.42 9.81
N LEU A 187 -10.32 9.71 8.81
CA LEU A 187 -9.32 8.77 8.28
C LEU A 187 -8.14 8.65 9.27
N ALA A 188 -8.21 7.67 10.17
CA ALA A 188 -7.24 7.47 11.25
C ALA A 188 -6.75 6.01 11.36
N PRO A 189 -5.46 5.78 11.77
CA PRO A 189 -4.43 6.79 11.95
C PRO A 189 -3.96 7.39 10.63
N LEU A 190 -3.81 8.71 10.59
CA LEU A 190 -3.20 9.40 9.47
C LEU A 190 -1.67 9.35 9.59
N LYS A 191 -1.03 8.97 8.49
CA LYS A 191 0.43 8.92 8.42
C LYS A 191 0.94 9.88 7.35
N VAL A 192 2.06 10.52 7.63
CA VAL A 192 2.79 11.34 6.66
C VAL A 192 4.13 10.67 6.37
N ASN A 193 4.40 10.39 5.11
CA ASN A 193 5.70 9.89 4.65
C ASN A 193 6.56 11.05 4.17
N MET A 194 7.81 11.10 4.61
CA MET A 194 8.82 12.05 4.21
C MET A 194 10.05 11.27 3.71
N VAL A 195 10.36 11.35 2.42
CA VAL A 195 11.66 10.87 1.92
C VAL A 195 12.71 11.89 2.34
N VAL A 196 13.76 11.41 3.00
CA VAL A 196 14.86 12.27 3.45
C VAL A 196 16.06 12.07 2.52
N ARG A 197 16.49 13.18 1.88
CA ARG A 197 17.65 13.22 1.01
C ARG A 197 18.63 14.28 1.49
N ARG A 198 19.89 13.87 1.67
CA ARG A 198 20.99 14.77 2.07
C ARG A 198 21.20 15.87 1.04
N GLY A 199 21.45 17.09 1.50
CA GLY A 199 21.60 18.28 0.67
C GLY A 199 20.31 18.78 0.03
N SER A 200 19.14 18.21 0.42
CA SER A 200 17.85 18.60 -0.14
C SER A 200 16.82 18.99 0.93
N ASN A 201 16.50 18.10 1.85
CA ASN A 201 15.45 18.34 2.85
C ASN A 201 15.76 17.75 4.24
N GLU A 202 16.97 17.37 4.54
CA GLU A 202 17.33 16.83 5.87
C GLU A 202 17.07 17.81 7.02
N ASP A 203 17.13 19.13 6.75
CA ASP A 203 16.82 20.16 7.74
C ASP A 203 15.31 20.27 8.02
N SER A 204 14.47 19.69 7.17
CA SER A 204 13.03 19.59 7.38
C SER A 204 12.63 18.52 8.41
N ILE A 205 13.54 17.61 8.84
CA ILE A 205 13.21 16.51 9.76
C ILE A 205 12.57 17.03 11.05
N ILE A 206 13.20 18.01 11.70
CA ILE A 206 12.73 18.53 13.00
C ILE A 206 11.45 19.36 12.84
N PRO A 207 11.36 20.33 11.90
CA PRO A 207 10.11 21.03 11.62
C PRO A 207 8.92 20.11 11.30
N MET A 208 9.14 19.07 10.49
CA MET A 208 8.12 18.07 10.15
C MET A 208 7.70 17.26 11.38
N ALA A 209 8.64 16.86 12.24
CA ALA A 209 8.34 16.13 13.47
C ALA A 209 7.54 16.99 14.45
N ALA A 210 7.93 18.25 14.66
CA ALA A 210 7.21 19.20 15.50
C ALA A 210 5.76 19.38 15.00
N TRP A 211 5.59 19.68 13.73
CA TRP A 211 4.28 19.83 13.13
C TRP A 211 3.43 18.54 13.24
N ALA A 212 4.03 17.37 12.99
CA ALA A 212 3.31 16.10 13.05
C ALA A 212 2.78 15.82 14.48
N ARG A 213 3.57 16.13 15.50
CA ARG A 213 3.18 16.06 16.91
C ARG A 213 1.98 16.97 17.21
N ASP A 214 2.05 18.24 16.80
CA ASP A 214 0.98 19.21 17.00
C ASP A 214 -0.31 18.81 16.29
N GLN A 215 -0.17 18.21 15.11
CA GLN A 215 -1.31 17.73 14.33
C GLN A 215 -1.83 16.35 14.76
N GLY A 216 -1.17 15.62 15.66
CA GLY A 216 -1.54 14.26 16.05
C GLY A 216 -1.45 13.26 14.88
N VAL A 217 -0.52 13.47 13.96
CA VAL A 217 -0.26 12.55 12.82
C VAL A 217 1.05 11.80 13.03
N ILE A 218 1.15 10.61 12.47
CA ILE A 218 2.36 9.79 12.57
C ILE A 218 3.30 10.15 11.41
N LEU A 219 4.39 10.86 11.70
CA LEU A 219 5.45 11.06 10.71
C LEU A 219 6.23 9.77 10.50
N ARG A 220 6.54 9.44 9.24
CA ARG A 220 7.46 8.38 8.88
C ARG A 220 8.52 8.91 7.93
N THR A 221 9.73 9.04 8.41
CA THR A 221 10.87 9.34 7.56
C THR A 221 11.30 8.09 6.79
N ILE A 222 11.75 8.25 5.56
CA ILE A 222 12.16 7.17 4.66
C ILE A 222 13.54 7.53 4.13
N GLU A 223 14.51 6.64 4.28
CA GLU A 223 15.81 6.80 3.63
C GLU A 223 15.64 6.89 2.11
N PHE A 224 16.39 7.79 1.47
CA PHE A 224 16.42 7.88 0.02
C PHE A 224 16.98 6.59 -0.57
N MET A 225 16.22 5.94 -1.46
CA MET A 225 16.50 4.61 -1.99
C MET A 225 16.76 4.65 -3.49
N ASP A 226 17.49 3.66 -3.98
CA ASP A 226 17.83 3.38 -5.37
C ASP A 226 16.66 2.71 -6.13
N VAL A 227 15.45 3.25 -5.99
CA VAL A 227 14.25 2.75 -6.67
C VAL A 227 14.20 3.19 -8.13
N GLY A 228 13.79 2.29 -9.03
CA GLY A 228 13.81 2.58 -10.46
C GLY A 228 15.24 2.78 -11.00
N THR A 229 15.33 3.47 -12.11
CA THR A 229 16.61 3.75 -12.81
C THR A 229 16.85 5.25 -13.06
N ALA A 230 15.84 6.08 -12.84
CA ALA A 230 15.85 7.49 -13.25
C ALA A 230 16.20 8.48 -12.12
N ASN A 231 16.31 8.04 -10.86
CA ASN A 231 16.39 8.96 -9.71
C ASN A 231 17.79 9.45 -9.33
N GLY A 232 18.85 9.01 -10.05
CA GLY A 232 20.22 9.46 -9.82
C GLY A 232 20.76 9.14 -8.42
N TRP A 233 20.31 8.06 -7.79
CA TRP A 233 20.65 7.70 -6.42
C TRP A 233 22.15 7.51 -6.22
N ARG A 234 22.66 8.03 -5.09
CA ARG A 234 24.01 7.81 -4.58
C ARG A 234 23.95 7.56 -3.09
N MET A 235 24.87 6.75 -2.57
CA MET A 235 24.94 6.46 -1.12
C MET A 235 25.18 7.74 -0.30
N ASP A 236 25.95 8.70 -0.81
CA ASP A 236 26.25 9.97 -0.13
C ASP A 236 25.01 10.85 0.08
N ASP A 237 23.96 10.63 -0.72
CA ASP A 237 22.70 11.34 -0.59
C ASP A 237 21.78 10.73 0.49
N VAL A 238 22.16 9.60 1.09
CA VAL A 238 21.39 8.92 2.13
C VAL A 238 21.66 9.56 3.49
N VAL A 239 20.60 9.88 4.24
CA VAL A 239 20.66 10.19 5.65
C VAL A 239 20.32 8.91 6.42
N PRO A 240 21.27 8.29 7.13
CA PRO A 240 21.07 6.98 7.76
C PRO A 240 20.05 7.02 8.91
N LEU A 241 19.38 5.87 9.18
CA LEU A 241 18.49 5.70 10.34
C LEU A 241 19.10 6.25 11.64
N ALA A 242 20.35 5.90 11.92
CA ALA A 242 21.02 6.31 13.16
C ALA A 242 21.11 7.84 13.29
N GLU A 243 21.41 8.54 12.19
CA GLU A 243 21.49 10.00 12.14
C GLU A 243 20.09 10.64 12.30
N ILE A 244 19.08 10.09 11.60
CA ILE A 244 17.69 10.58 11.72
C ILE A 244 17.22 10.45 13.17
N VAL A 245 17.41 9.29 13.78
CA VAL A 245 17.01 9.02 15.17
C VAL A 245 17.76 9.93 16.13
N ALA A 246 19.08 10.11 15.96
CA ALA A 246 19.86 11.00 16.83
C ALA A 246 19.38 12.45 16.76
N ARG A 247 19.09 12.98 15.56
CA ARG A 247 18.53 14.34 15.40
C ARG A 247 17.16 14.48 16.08
N LEU A 248 16.29 13.47 15.90
CA LEU A 248 14.96 13.46 16.50
C LEU A 248 15.00 13.34 18.02
N ASP A 249 15.83 12.43 18.57
CA ASP A 249 15.95 12.20 20.01
C ASP A 249 16.54 13.41 20.75
N ALA A 250 17.47 14.12 20.12
CA ALA A 250 18.01 15.37 20.65
C ALA A 250 16.97 16.48 20.77
N ALA A 251 16.01 16.56 19.86
CA ALA A 251 14.94 17.55 19.87
C ALA A 251 13.72 17.09 20.69
N PHE A 252 13.38 15.83 20.61
CA PHE A 252 12.20 15.21 21.21
C PHE A 252 12.58 13.80 21.71
N PRO A 253 12.87 13.63 23.02
CA PRO A 253 13.31 12.35 23.55
C PRO A 253 12.41 11.19 23.16
N LEU A 254 13.03 10.13 22.62
CA LEU A 254 12.37 8.98 22.03
C LEU A 254 12.51 7.72 22.89
N GLU A 255 11.57 6.80 22.71
CA GLU A 255 11.62 5.44 23.22
C GLU A 255 11.24 4.47 22.11
N ALA A 256 12.06 3.44 21.89
CA ALA A 256 11.80 2.43 20.88
C ALA A 256 10.53 1.62 21.19
N LEU A 257 9.73 1.32 20.17
CA LEU A 257 8.54 0.49 20.26
C LEU A 257 8.74 -0.82 19.48
N PRO A 258 8.16 -1.93 19.95
CA PRO A 258 8.10 -3.16 19.15
C PRO A 258 7.26 -2.93 17.87
N PRO A 259 7.49 -3.74 16.82
CA PRO A 259 6.65 -3.70 15.63
C PRO A 259 5.21 -4.10 15.96
N ASN A 260 4.22 -3.50 15.29
CA ASN A 260 2.80 -3.86 15.45
C ASN A 260 2.48 -5.26 14.91
N TYR A 261 3.24 -5.72 13.93
CA TYR A 261 3.08 -7.03 13.28
C TYR A 261 4.39 -7.45 12.59
N PRO A 262 4.62 -8.76 12.39
CA PRO A 262 5.77 -9.24 11.63
C PRO A 262 5.80 -8.67 10.21
N GLY A 263 6.95 -8.14 9.79
CA GLY A 263 7.12 -7.50 8.48
C GLY A 263 6.70 -6.03 8.41
N GLU A 264 6.42 -5.37 9.54
CA GLU A 264 6.29 -3.91 9.57
C GLU A 264 7.58 -3.25 9.10
N VAL A 265 7.46 -2.28 8.18
CA VAL A 265 8.64 -1.70 7.49
C VAL A 265 9.30 -0.57 8.28
N ALA A 266 8.57 0.07 9.19
CA ALA A 266 9.09 1.18 9.97
C ALA A 266 9.60 0.70 11.33
N THR A 267 10.83 1.07 11.68
CA THR A 267 11.27 1.08 13.07
C THR A 267 10.50 2.16 13.79
N ARG A 268 9.82 1.81 14.87
CA ARG A 268 8.87 2.69 15.57
C ARG A 268 9.46 3.24 16.83
N PHE A 269 9.10 4.50 17.11
CA PHE A 269 9.43 5.18 18.35
C PHE A 269 8.20 5.94 18.86
N ARG A 270 8.10 6.12 20.17
CA ARG A 270 7.17 7.07 20.78
C ARG A 270 7.93 8.23 21.38
N TYR A 271 7.31 9.39 21.41
CA TYR A 271 7.80 10.52 22.16
C TYR A 271 7.59 10.28 23.66
N ARG A 272 8.62 10.47 24.48
CA ARG A 272 8.56 10.20 25.94
C ARG A 272 7.55 11.08 26.67
N ASP A 273 7.22 12.24 26.12
CA ASP A 273 6.21 13.17 26.64
C ASP A 273 4.77 12.78 26.27
N GLY A 274 4.57 11.67 25.55
CA GLY A 274 3.25 11.18 25.17
C GLY A 274 2.65 11.83 23.93
N ALA A 275 3.39 12.67 23.18
CA ALA A 275 2.89 13.36 21.99
C ALA A 275 2.70 12.46 20.75
N GLY A 276 2.66 11.15 20.90
CA GLY A 276 2.40 10.22 19.82
C GLY A 276 3.62 9.42 19.37
N GLU A 277 3.60 8.98 18.10
CA GLU A 277 4.59 8.09 17.51
C GLU A 277 5.29 8.73 16.30
N ILE A 278 6.51 8.26 16.05
CA ILE A 278 7.26 8.50 14.81
C ILE A 278 7.84 7.19 14.32
N GLY A 279 8.03 7.04 13.02
CA GLY A 279 8.66 5.86 12.41
C GLY A 279 9.79 6.22 11.47
N VAL A 280 10.76 5.33 11.33
CA VAL A 280 11.83 5.44 10.33
C VAL A 280 11.84 4.20 9.45
N ILE A 281 11.79 4.38 8.14
CA ILE A 281 11.87 3.29 7.15
C ILE A 281 13.28 3.29 6.57
N ALA A 282 14.10 2.37 7.05
CA ALA A 282 15.52 2.27 6.75
C ALA A 282 15.82 1.13 5.78
N SER A 283 15.43 1.30 4.53
CA SER A 283 15.66 0.27 3.50
C SER A 283 17.12 0.16 3.04
N VAL A 284 17.96 1.14 3.37
CA VAL A 284 19.36 1.20 2.96
C VAL A 284 20.27 0.75 4.08
N THR A 285 20.15 1.36 5.26
CA THR A 285 21.10 1.12 6.37
C THR A 285 20.64 0.05 7.36
N ALA A 286 19.34 -0.27 7.40
CA ALA A 286 18.79 -1.36 8.20
C ALA A 286 17.70 -2.11 7.41
N PRO A 287 18.08 -2.89 6.37
CA PRO A 287 17.14 -3.55 5.47
C PRO A 287 16.33 -4.63 6.20
N PHE A 288 15.08 -4.84 5.73
CA PHE A 288 14.09 -5.71 6.35
C PHE A 288 13.51 -6.75 5.35
N CYS A 289 14.33 -7.23 4.42
CA CYS A 289 13.89 -8.19 3.38
C CYS A 289 13.46 -9.52 3.98
N GLY A 290 14.14 -10.00 5.02
CA GLY A 290 13.85 -11.30 5.67
C GLY A 290 12.41 -11.45 6.19
N ALA A 291 11.74 -10.35 6.55
CA ALA A 291 10.35 -10.34 7.02
C ALA A 291 9.37 -9.69 6.02
N CYS A 292 9.76 -9.48 4.76
CA CYS A 292 8.95 -8.76 3.79
C CYS A 292 7.77 -9.58 3.27
N THR A 293 6.55 -9.12 3.51
CA THR A 293 5.28 -9.79 3.15
C THR A 293 4.50 -9.06 2.05
N ARG A 294 5.15 -8.17 1.29
CA ARG A 294 4.48 -7.26 0.34
C ARG A 294 4.49 -7.82 -1.07
N ALA A 295 3.29 -7.98 -1.64
CA ALA A 295 3.05 -8.15 -3.07
C ALA A 295 2.67 -6.80 -3.70
N ARG A 296 2.90 -6.63 -5.00
CA ARG A 296 2.57 -5.43 -5.77
C ARG A 296 1.89 -5.81 -7.07
N LEU A 297 0.76 -5.20 -7.33
CA LEU A 297 0.04 -5.30 -8.60
C LEU A 297 0.21 -3.98 -9.34
N SER A 298 0.86 -4.00 -10.51
CA SER A 298 1.04 -2.81 -11.32
C SER A 298 -0.28 -2.34 -11.95
N ALA A 299 -0.31 -1.12 -12.46
CA ALA A 299 -1.48 -0.58 -13.13
C ALA A 299 -1.88 -1.39 -14.38
N GLU A 300 -0.91 -2.01 -15.01
CA GLU A 300 -1.13 -2.88 -16.19
C GLU A 300 -1.39 -4.34 -15.85
N GLY A 301 -1.40 -4.72 -14.58
CA GLY A 301 -1.77 -6.07 -14.15
C GLY A 301 -0.62 -7.08 -14.06
N GLU A 302 0.60 -6.60 -13.87
CA GLU A 302 1.73 -7.46 -13.53
C GLU A 302 1.90 -7.58 -12.01
N LEU A 303 2.18 -8.79 -11.54
CA LEU A 303 2.53 -9.09 -10.15
C LEU A 303 4.03 -8.97 -9.95
N PHE A 304 4.45 -8.11 -9.03
CA PHE A 304 5.82 -7.97 -8.56
C PHE A 304 5.96 -8.40 -7.11
N THR A 305 6.98 -9.17 -6.81
CA THR A 305 7.28 -9.68 -5.46
C THR A 305 8.24 -8.77 -4.69
N CYS A 306 8.96 -7.87 -5.39
CA CYS A 306 9.91 -6.92 -4.82
C CYS A 306 9.73 -5.52 -5.43
N LEU A 307 10.08 -4.46 -4.68
CA LEU A 307 10.15 -3.09 -5.17
C LEU A 307 11.27 -2.89 -6.22
N PHE A 308 12.29 -3.71 -6.14
CA PHE A 308 13.48 -3.65 -6.99
C PHE A 308 13.48 -4.71 -8.10
N ALA A 309 12.34 -5.34 -8.37
CA ALA A 309 12.22 -6.34 -9.42
C ALA A 309 12.38 -5.70 -10.82
N ALA A 310 13.01 -6.45 -11.72
CA ALA A 310 13.17 -6.04 -13.11
C ALA A 310 11.99 -6.45 -14.00
N ARG A 311 11.22 -7.47 -13.59
CA ARG A 311 10.10 -8.03 -14.36
C ARG A 311 9.00 -8.47 -13.42
N GLY A 312 7.74 -8.36 -13.88
CA GLY A 312 6.56 -8.88 -13.22
C GLY A 312 6.05 -10.17 -13.86
N THR A 313 5.08 -10.78 -13.21
CA THR A 313 4.29 -11.90 -13.77
C THR A 313 2.99 -11.33 -14.31
N ASP A 314 2.74 -11.49 -15.60
CA ASP A 314 1.51 -11.01 -16.25
C ASP A 314 0.29 -11.77 -15.74
N LEU A 315 -0.64 -11.03 -15.13
CA LEU A 315 -1.96 -11.50 -14.71
C LEU A 315 -3.06 -10.94 -15.62
N ARG A 316 -2.79 -9.87 -16.38
CA ARG A 316 -3.79 -9.20 -17.22
C ARG A 316 -4.18 -10.05 -18.43
N ALA A 317 -3.20 -10.57 -19.19
CA ALA A 317 -3.51 -11.34 -20.37
C ALA A 317 -4.37 -12.56 -20.03
N PRO A 318 -3.98 -13.47 -19.11
CA PRO A 318 -4.83 -14.59 -18.74
C PRO A 318 -6.20 -14.14 -18.19
N LEU A 319 -6.26 -13.08 -17.41
CA LEU A 319 -7.52 -12.52 -16.88
C LEU A 319 -8.49 -12.15 -18.02
N ARG A 320 -7.98 -11.52 -19.08
CA ARG A 320 -8.77 -11.05 -20.22
C ARG A 320 -9.06 -12.14 -21.25
N ASP A 321 -8.21 -13.14 -21.30
CA ASP A 321 -8.39 -14.35 -22.15
C ASP A 321 -9.37 -15.35 -21.53
N GLY A 322 -9.95 -15.04 -20.37
CA GLY A 322 -11.01 -15.82 -19.77
C GLY A 322 -10.56 -16.84 -18.74
N ALA A 323 -9.30 -16.77 -18.25
CA ALA A 323 -8.83 -17.61 -17.14
C ALA A 323 -9.77 -17.54 -15.94
N ASP A 324 -10.05 -18.67 -15.32
CA ASP A 324 -10.84 -18.73 -14.11
C ASP A 324 -10.03 -18.31 -12.86
N ASP A 325 -10.67 -18.25 -11.69
CA ASP A 325 -10.00 -17.80 -10.46
C ASP A 325 -8.95 -18.82 -9.99
N ALA A 326 -9.12 -20.11 -10.27
CA ALA A 326 -8.18 -21.15 -9.90
C ALA A 326 -6.88 -21.07 -10.73
N GLU A 327 -6.99 -20.77 -12.02
CA GLU A 327 -5.83 -20.55 -12.88
C GLU A 327 -5.04 -19.30 -12.47
N LEU A 328 -5.74 -18.20 -12.17
CA LEU A 328 -5.12 -16.97 -11.69
C LEU A 328 -4.46 -17.18 -10.32
N GLU A 329 -5.12 -17.90 -9.41
CA GLU A 329 -4.56 -18.27 -8.11
C GLU A 329 -3.28 -19.10 -8.27
N ALA A 330 -3.30 -20.12 -9.14
CA ALA A 330 -2.13 -20.97 -9.40
C ALA A 330 -0.93 -20.15 -9.91
N ARG A 331 -1.16 -19.17 -10.81
CA ARG A 331 -0.11 -18.24 -11.29
C ARG A 331 0.46 -17.38 -10.18
N ILE A 332 -0.41 -16.82 -9.34
CA ILE A 332 0.02 -16.00 -8.18
C ILE A 332 0.81 -16.84 -7.18
N ARG A 333 0.36 -18.06 -6.87
CA ARG A 333 1.07 -19.01 -6.00
C ARG A 333 2.43 -19.39 -6.56
N SER A 334 2.53 -19.67 -7.86
CA SER A 334 3.78 -19.98 -8.52
C SER A 334 4.76 -18.82 -8.46
N ALA A 335 4.31 -17.61 -8.79
CA ALA A 335 5.14 -16.40 -8.75
C ALA A 335 5.62 -16.09 -7.31
N TRP A 336 4.75 -16.21 -6.32
CA TRP A 336 5.13 -16.00 -4.93
C TRP A 336 6.03 -17.12 -4.40
N GLY A 337 5.73 -18.39 -4.70
CA GLY A 337 6.50 -19.55 -4.25
C GLY A 337 7.92 -19.59 -4.77
N ALA A 338 8.18 -19.02 -5.94
CA ALA A 338 9.53 -18.90 -6.52
C ALA A 338 10.34 -17.72 -5.97
N ARG A 339 9.76 -16.90 -5.06
CA ARG A 339 10.36 -15.68 -4.54
C ARG A 339 11.49 -15.96 -3.56
N ASP A 340 12.66 -15.37 -3.82
CA ASP A 340 13.83 -15.35 -2.93
C ASP A 340 14.35 -13.92 -2.69
N ASP A 341 13.59 -12.91 -3.06
CA ASP A 341 13.96 -11.49 -3.06
C ASP A 341 14.56 -11.01 -1.73
N ARG A 342 15.81 -10.52 -1.79
CA ARG A 342 16.56 -9.92 -0.68
C ARG A 342 17.38 -8.72 -1.15
N TYR A 343 16.92 -7.99 -2.16
CA TYR A 343 17.69 -6.93 -2.81
C TYR A 343 18.32 -5.93 -1.82
N SER A 344 17.56 -5.38 -0.88
CA SER A 344 18.07 -4.36 0.04
C SER A 344 19.15 -4.90 0.99
N GLU A 345 19.12 -6.19 1.34
CA GLU A 345 20.16 -6.86 2.13
C GLU A 345 21.41 -7.16 1.31
N LEU A 346 21.25 -7.40 0.01
CA LEU A 346 22.31 -7.72 -0.92
C LEU A 346 22.83 -6.48 -1.69
N ARG A 347 22.35 -5.29 -1.34
CA ARG A 347 22.73 -4.05 -2.02
C ARG A 347 24.22 -3.85 -1.99
N SER A 348 24.78 -3.56 -3.16
CA SER A 348 26.20 -3.27 -3.37
C SER A 348 26.36 -2.30 -4.53
N ALA A 349 27.55 -1.80 -4.76
CA ALA A 349 27.84 -0.98 -5.95
C ALA A 349 27.48 -1.69 -7.26
N GLY A 350 27.61 -3.03 -7.31
CA GLY A 350 27.24 -3.82 -8.50
C GLY A 350 25.75 -3.96 -8.72
N THR A 351 24.93 -3.90 -7.65
CA THR A 351 23.47 -4.00 -7.78
C THR A 351 22.80 -2.67 -8.14
N ALA A 352 23.47 -1.55 -7.92
CA ALA A 352 22.92 -0.21 -8.19
C ALA A 352 22.55 0.00 -9.68
N ASN A 353 23.23 -0.68 -10.59
CA ASN A 353 23.04 -0.56 -12.03
C ASN A 353 22.15 -1.66 -12.64
N LEU A 354 21.55 -2.53 -11.84
CA LEU A 354 20.65 -3.56 -12.35
C LEU A 354 19.36 -2.94 -12.88
N PRO A 355 18.79 -3.47 -13.99
CA PRO A 355 17.49 -3.02 -14.49
C PRO A 355 16.42 -3.18 -13.42
N ARG A 356 15.56 -2.17 -13.27
CA ARG A 356 14.44 -2.16 -12.33
C ARG A 356 13.25 -1.45 -12.93
N VAL A 357 12.06 -1.87 -12.55
CA VAL A 357 10.84 -1.16 -12.92
C VAL A 357 10.74 0.12 -12.09
N GLU A 358 10.26 1.18 -12.70
CA GLU A 358 10.09 2.46 -12.03
C GLU A 358 9.04 2.36 -10.90
N MET A 359 9.32 3.00 -9.77
CA MET A 359 8.51 2.88 -8.55
C MET A 359 7.05 3.30 -8.77
N PHE A 360 6.80 4.33 -9.57
CA PHE A 360 5.45 4.82 -9.84
C PHE A 360 4.57 3.82 -10.59
N ALA A 361 5.17 2.92 -11.38
CA ALA A 361 4.44 1.89 -12.12
C ALA A 361 3.91 0.77 -11.21
N ILE A 362 4.67 0.45 -10.15
CA ILE A 362 4.40 -0.69 -9.26
C ILE A 362 3.98 -0.31 -7.84
N GLY A 363 3.72 0.96 -7.62
CA GLY A 363 3.21 1.48 -6.36
C GLY A 363 4.26 1.52 -5.24
N GLY A 364 4.91 2.63 -5.09
CA GLY A 364 5.91 2.94 -4.07
C GLY A 364 5.40 2.98 -2.61
#